data_7040b95f383aaf696bb36176c0d819fb
#
_entry.id   7040b95f383aaf696bb36176c0d819fb
#
_cell.length_a   1.000
_cell.length_b   1.000
_cell.length_c   1.000
_cell.angle_alpha   90.00
_cell.angle_beta   90.00
_cell.angle_gamma   90.00
#
_symmetry.space_group_name_H-M   'P 1'
#
loop_
_entity.id
_entity.type
_entity.pdbx_description
1 polymer ?
#
loop_
_entity_poly.entity_id
_entity_poly.type
_entity_poly.pdbx_seq_one_letter_code
_entity_poly.pdbx_strand_id
1 'polypeptide(L)'
;PIEYEGTFPLPEGQLDRFMLRISLGYPSQEDEVSVVSQQVHQHPIEGLEPVVTAEKILELQEIVKTVHAETAITEYVVALVNATRKHPDADLGASPRGSLALFRTSQALALIRGRDYVLPDDVKEMAIPVLDHRVIVPPSSRMRGVSGRMIVEAALEEVPVPGVRAGQQAPTG
;
A
#
# COMPACT_ATOMS: atom_id res chain seq x y z
N PRO A 1 -19.24 -7.65 2.53
CA PRO A 1 -19.90 -8.82 3.11
C PRO A 1 -20.07 -8.63 4.62
N ILE A 2 -21.30 -8.77 5.07
CA ILE A 2 -21.68 -8.60 6.50
C ILE A 2 -21.51 -9.93 7.26
N GLU A 3 -21.16 -11.00 6.59
CA GLU A 3 -21.08 -12.36 7.15
C GLU A 3 -19.77 -12.57 7.89
N TYR A 4 -19.73 -12.05 9.14
CA TYR A 4 -18.66 -12.37 10.10
C TYR A 4 -18.96 -13.67 10.89
N GLU A 5 -20.15 -14.25 10.77
CA GLU A 5 -20.51 -15.49 11.46
C GLU A 5 -19.88 -16.68 10.74
N GLY A 6 -18.91 -17.31 11.41
CA GLY A 6 -18.24 -18.53 10.92
C GLY A 6 -16.85 -18.33 10.31
N THR A 7 -16.35 -17.10 10.16
CA THR A 7 -14.98 -16.84 9.70
C THR A 7 -14.12 -16.26 10.81
N PHE A 8 -13.01 -16.94 11.14
CA PHE A 8 -11.99 -16.35 12.00
C PHE A 8 -11.17 -15.34 11.19
N PRO A 9 -10.85 -14.16 11.76
CA PRO A 9 -9.90 -13.25 11.11
C PRO A 9 -8.58 -13.97 10.87
N LEU A 10 -7.93 -13.69 9.74
CA LEU A 10 -6.62 -14.25 9.45
C LEU A 10 -5.63 -13.83 10.57
N PRO A 11 -4.80 -14.78 11.06
CA PRO A 11 -3.73 -14.44 11.99
C PRO A 11 -2.81 -13.38 11.41
N GLU A 12 -2.29 -12.50 12.24
CA GLU A 12 -1.42 -11.37 11.85
C GLU A 12 -0.22 -11.81 11.03
N GLY A 13 0.41 -12.96 11.38
CA GLY A 13 1.49 -13.55 10.62
C GLY A 13 1.11 -14.04 9.21
N GLN A 14 -0.17 -14.27 8.95
CA GLN A 14 -0.68 -14.56 7.61
C GLN A 14 -0.97 -13.25 6.85
N LEU A 15 -1.48 -12.23 7.52
CA LEU A 15 -1.68 -10.91 6.93
C LEU A 15 -0.37 -10.28 6.45
N ASP A 16 0.73 -10.45 7.17
CA ASP A 16 2.08 -9.99 6.78
C ASP A 16 2.57 -10.58 5.44
N ARG A 17 1.99 -11.70 4.98
CA ARG A 17 2.36 -12.32 3.70
C ARG A 17 1.67 -11.70 2.48
N PHE A 18 0.59 -10.95 2.67
CA PHE A 18 -0.04 -10.22 1.57
C PHE A 18 0.78 -8.99 1.22
N MET A 19 1.05 -8.78 -0.06
CA MET A 19 1.92 -7.70 -0.52
C MET A 19 1.37 -6.33 -0.16
N LEU A 20 0.08 -6.10 -0.41
CA LEU A 20 -0.62 -4.86 -0.07
C LEU A 20 -2.10 -5.14 0.24
N ARG A 21 -2.74 -4.21 0.92
CA ARG A 21 -4.17 -4.20 1.20
C ARG A 21 -4.79 -2.95 0.59
N ILE A 22 -5.83 -3.15 -0.21
CA ILE A 22 -6.59 -2.07 -0.84
C ILE A 22 -8.04 -2.13 -0.39
N SER A 23 -8.73 -0.99 -0.45
CA SER A 23 -10.16 -0.89 -0.25
C SER A 23 -10.79 -0.25 -1.49
N LEU A 24 -11.79 -0.90 -2.05
CA LEU A 24 -12.51 -0.38 -3.23
C LEU A 24 -13.59 0.64 -2.85
N GLY A 25 -14.05 0.62 -1.59
CA GLY A 25 -15.19 1.43 -1.15
C GLY A 25 -16.51 0.99 -1.78
N TYR A 26 -17.49 1.89 -1.72
CA TYR A 26 -18.77 1.74 -2.42
C TYR A 26 -18.74 2.49 -3.75
N PRO A 27 -19.52 2.03 -4.76
CA PRO A 27 -19.69 2.78 -6.00
C PRO A 27 -20.38 4.12 -5.73
N SER A 28 -20.21 5.08 -6.65
CA SER A 28 -21.04 6.29 -6.65
C SER A 28 -22.49 5.93 -6.94
N GLN A 29 -23.43 6.83 -6.61
CA GLN A 29 -24.84 6.60 -6.91
C GLN A 29 -25.08 6.38 -8.42
N GLU A 30 -24.36 7.09 -9.27
CA GLU A 30 -24.45 6.96 -10.73
C GLU A 30 -23.92 5.59 -11.20
N ASP A 31 -22.79 5.15 -10.65
CA ASP A 31 -22.23 3.83 -10.95
C ASP A 31 -23.16 2.71 -10.46
N GLU A 32 -23.78 2.87 -9.28
CA GLU A 32 -24.71 1.88 -8.73
C GLU A 32 -25.97 1.76 -9.60
N VAL A 33 -26.52 2.87 -10.08
CA VAL A 33 -27.62 2.88 -11.07
C VAL A 33 -27.20 2.17 -12.35
N SER A 34 -25.98 2.41 -12.84
CA SER A 34 -25.41 1.73 -14.01
C SER A 34 -25.31 0.22 -13.80
N VAL A 35 -24.79 -0.20 -12.65
CA VAL A 35 -24.68 -1.63 -12.27
C VAL A 35 -26.03 -2.31 -12.27
N VAL A 36 -27.04 -1.69 -11.65
CA VAL A 36 -28.42 -2.23 -11.63
C VAL A 36 -28.99 -2.33 -13.05
N SER A 37 -28.84 -1.28 -13.85
CA SER A 37 -29.38 -1.24 -15.22
C SER A 37 -28.73 -2.29 -16.13
N GLN A 38 -27.43 -2.52 -16.01
CA GLN A 38 -26.70 -3.52 -16.82
C GLN A 38 -27.09 -4.96 -16.47
N GLN A 39 -27.49 -5.22 -15.23
CA GLN A 39 -27.88 -6.57 -14.79
C GLN A 39 -29.32 -6.96 -15.16
N VAL A 40 -30.12 -6.06 -15.73
CA VAL A 40 -31.53 -6.35 -16.10
C VAL A 40 -31.60 -7.46 -17.14
N HIS A 41 -30.66 -7.56 -18.06
CA HIS A 41 -30.74 -8.50 -19.18
C HIS A 41 -29.68 -9.59 -19.14
N GLN A 42 -28.46 -9.26 -18.75
CA GLN A 42 -27.33 -10.19 -18.70
C GLN A 42 -26.32 -9.75 -17.65
N HIS A 43 -25.73 -10.69 -16.92
CA HIS A 43 -24.69 -10.36 -15.95
C HIS A 43 -23.42 -9.89 -16.69
N PRO A 44 -22.87 -8.68 -16.39
CA PRO A 44 -21.73 -8.13 -17.13
C PRO A 44 -20.49 -9.04 -17.17
N ILE A 45 -20.34 -9.95 -16.19
CA ILE A 45 -19.23 -10.89 -16.13
C ILE A 45 -19.19 -11.86 -17.33
N GLU A 46 -20.35 -12.12 -17.95
CA GLU A 46 -20.43 -13.04 -19.11
C GLU A 46 -19.83 -12.44 -20.38
N GLY A 47 -19.69 -11.12 -20.43
CA GLY A 47 -19.08 -10.38 -21.54
C GLY A 47 -17.62 -10.01 -21.33
N LEU A 48 -16.99 -10.47 -20.23
CA LEU A 48 -15.58 -10.15 -19.98
C LEU A 48 -14.66 -11.01 -20.84
N GLU A 49 -13.79 -10.34 -21.59
CA GLU A 49 -12.71 -10.97 -22.35
C GLU A 49 -11.37 -10.79 -21.64
N PRO A 50 -10.42 -11.74 -21.77
CA PRO A 50 -9.07 -11.57 -21.25
C PRO A 50 -8.38 -10.36 -21.91
N VAL A 51 -7.86 -9.43 -21.10
CA VAL A 51 -7.10 -8.25 -21.59
C VAL A 51 -5.60 -8.51 -21.65
N VAL A 52 -5.13 -9.57 -20.99
CA VAL A 52 -3.71 -9.95 -20.91
C VAL A 52 -3.58 -11.46 -20.68
N THR A 53 -2.50 -12.06 -21.17
CA THR A 53 -2.20 -13.49 -20.93
C THR A 53 -1.38 -13.68 -19.65
N ALA A 54 -1.36 -14.91 -19.13
CA ALA A 54 -0.54 -15.26 -17.96
C ALA A 54 0.96 -15.05 -18.22
N GLU A 55 1.42 -15.41 -19.44
CA GLU A 55 2.81 -15.20 -19.87
C GLU A 55 3.21 -13.73 -19.83
N LYS A 56 2.29 -12.85 -20.28
CA LYS A 56 2.54 -11.40 -20.23
C LYS A 56 2.63 -10.85 -18.81
N ILE A 57 1.83 -11.39 -17.89
CA ILE A 57 1.93 -11.03 -16.46
C ILE A 57 3.29 -11.47 -15.89
N LEU A 58 3.75 -12.68 -16.20
CA LEU A 58 5.07 -13.15 -15.76
C LEU A 58 6.21 -12.29 -16.34
N GLU A 59 6.12 -11.91 -17.63
CA GLU A 59 7.07 -10.98 -18.25
C GLU A 59 7.11 -9.64 -17.51
N LEU A 60 5.94 -9.07 -17.20
CA LEU A 60 5.85 -7.80 -16.46
C LEU A 60 6.45 -7.90 -15.04
N GLN A 61 6.28 -9.04 -14.36
CA GLN A 61 6.90 -9.27 -13.06
C GLN A 61 8.44 -9.27 -13.14
N GLU A 62 9.03 -9.77 -14.23
CA GLU A 62 10.48 -9.69 -14.44
C GLU A 62 10.90 -8.25 -14.77
N ILE A 63 10.14 -7.53 -15.60
CA ILE A 63 10.42 -6.12 -15.94
C ILE A 63 10.40 -5.25 -14.69
N VAL A 64 9.45 -5.43 -13.77
CA VAL A 64 9.41 -4.67 -12.50
C VAL A 64 10.74 -4.74 -11.74
N LYS A 65 11.42 -5.89 -11.78
CA LYS A 65 12.70 -6.08 -11.09
C LYS A 65 13.83 -5.23 -11.69
N THR A 66 13.71 -4.80 -12.94
CA THR A 66 14.71 -3.98 -13.64
C THR A 66 14.52 -2.48 -13.42
N VAL A 67 13.39 -2.06 -12.83
CA VAL A 67 13.15 -0.65 -12.49
C VAL A 67 14.18 -0.19 -11.47
N HIS A 68 14.95 0.83 -11.85
CA HIS A 68 16.05 1.33 -11.05
C HIS A 68 15.57 2.00 -9.76
N ALA A 69 16.27 1.75 -8.65
CA ALA A 69 16.06 2.48 -7.41
C ALA A 69 17.42 2.87 -6.83
N GLU A 70 17.63 4.17 -6.68
CA GLU A 70 18.83 4.71 -6.03
C GLU A 70 18.96 4.18 -4.59
N THR A 71 20.20 4.09 -4.09
CA THR A 71 20.46 3.65 -2.71
C THR A 71 19.67 4.49 -1.71
N ALA A 72 19.55 5.81 -1.94
CA ALA A 72 18.79 6.71 -1.08
C ALA A 72 17.29 6.33 -0.99
N ILE A 73 16.70 5.78 -2.06
CA ILE A 73 15.32 5.27 -2.05
C ILE A 73 15.23 4.01 -1.18
N THR A 74 16.20 3.11 -1.32
CA THR A 74 16.25 1.90 -0.49
C THR A 74 16.40 2.23 0.99
N GLU A 75 17.28 3.19 1.32
CA GLU A 75 17.47 3.69 2.68
C GLU A 75 16.18 4.34 3.22
N TYR A 76 15.48 5.12 2.41
CA TYR A 76 14.21 5.74 2.76
C TYR A 76 13.13 4.70 3.09
N VAL A 77 12.97 3.67 2.25
CA VAL A 77 12.06 2.53 2.51
C VAL A 77 12.37 1.88 3.86
N VAL A 78 13.64 1.60 4.13
CA VAL A 78 14.07 0.97 5.40
C VAL A 78 13.85 1.91 6.58
N ALA A 79 14.11 3.21 6.42
CA ALA A 79 13.88 4.21 7.46
C ALA A 79 12.39 4.31 7.84
N LEU A 80 11.48 4.35 6.86
CA LEU A 80 10.03 4.34 7.09
C LEU A 80 9.58 3.11 7.89
N VAL A 81 10.04 1.93 7.48
CA VAL A 81 9.70 0.68 8.20
C VAL A 81 10.27 0.70 9.62
N ASN A 82 11.49 1.19 9.81
CA ASN A 82 12.08 1.33 11.14
C ASN A 82 11.34 2.33 12.03
N ALA A 83 10.84 3.43 11.47
CA ALA A 83 10.02 4.40 12.20
C ALA A 83 8.75 3.73 12.75
N THR A 84 8.06 2.86 11.98
CA THR A 84 6.90 2.13 12.48
C THR A 84 7.23 1.24 13.68
N ARG A 85 8.45 0.69 13.76
CA ARG A 85 8.92 -0.17 14.88
C ARG A 85 9.24 0.60 16.14
N LYS A 86 9.58 1.88 15.99
CA LYS A 86 9.95 2.76 17.13
C LYS A 86 8.78 3.59 17.64
N HIS A 87 7.65 3.56 16.94
CA HIS A 87 6.49 4.36 17.32
C HIS A 87 5.93 3.91 18.69
N PRO A 88 5.68 4.83 19.64
CA PRO A 88 5.28 4.49 21.01
C PRO A 88 3.94 3.76 21.09
N ASP A 89 3.06 3.95 20.11
CA ASP A 89 1.74 3.30 20.03
C ASP A 89 1.75 2.01 19.20
N ALA A 90 2.89 1.55 18.71
CA ALA A 90 3.04 0.27 18.05
C ALA A 90 3.47 -0.81 19.05
N ASP A 91 2.71 -1.89 19.15
CA ASP A 91 3.15 -3.11 19.84
C ASP A 91 4.17 -3.86 18.97
N LEU A 92 3.90 -3.92 17.68
CA LEU A 92 4.81 -4.45 16.68
C LEU A 92 4.75 -3.62 15.40
N GLY A 93 5.87 -3.08 14.95
CA GLY A 93 5.99 -2.42 13.65
C GLY A 93 6.18 -3.42 12.51
N ALA A 94 6.21 -2.93 11.26
CA ALA A 94 6.33 -3.77 10.09
C ALA A 94 7.63 -4.60 10.06
N SER A 95 7.52 -5.85 9.62
CA SER A 95 8.64 -6.78 9.48
C SER A 95 9.55 -6.42 8.29
N PRO A 96 10.72 -7.06 8.11
CA PRO A 96 11.52 -6.89 6.90
C PRO A 96 10.77 -7.23 5.59
N ARG A 97 9.72 -8.06 5.66
CA ARG A 97 8.81 -8.29 4.53
C ARG A 97 8.08 -7.02 4.10
N GLY A 98 7.77 -6.14 5.07
CA GLY A 98 7.22 -4.81 4.78
C GLY A 98 8.18 -3.96 3.94
N SER A 99 9.48 -3.97 4.25
CA SER A 99 10.50 -3.26 3.44
C SER A 99 10.56 -3.81 2.01
N LEU A 100 10.59 -5.14 1.86
CA LEU A 100 10.63 -5.78 0.54
C LEU A 100 9.34 -5.51 -0.26
N ALA A 101 8.19 -5.59 0.39
CA ALA A 101 6.90 -5.31 -0.24
C ALA A 101 6.81 -3.84 -0.69
N LEU A 102 7.18 -2.89 0.19
CA LEU A 102 7.17 -1.46 -0.13
C LEU A 102 8.11 -1.13 -1.29
N PHE A 103 9.33 -1.68 -1.27
CA PHE A 103 10.28 -1.50 -2.36
C PHE A 103 9.72 -2.03 -3.71
N ARG A 104 9.19 -3.26 -3.73
CA ARG A 104 8.64 -3.88 -4.94
C ARG A 104 7.40 -3.19 -5.48
N THR A 105 6.50 -2.77 -4.61
CA THR A 105 5.29 -2.05 -5.03
C THR A 105 5.62 -0.66 -5.55
N SER A 106 6.64 0.01 -5.00
CA SER A 106 7.14 1.28 -5.54
C SER A 106 7.76 1.12 -6.93
N GLN A 107 8.52 0.04 -7.18
CA GLN A 107 9.01 -0.28 -8.52
C GLN A 107 7.86 -0.54 -9.51
N ALA A 108 6.85 -1.30 -9.09
CA ALA A 108 5.69 -1.59 -9.92
C ALA A 108 4.89 -0.32 -10.24
N LEU A 109 4.71 0.58 -9.27
CA LEU A 109 4.03 1.85 -9.47
C LEU A 109 4.78 2.75 -10.45
N ALA A 110 6.11 2.83 -10.33
CA ALA A 110 6.95 3.57 -11.27
C ALA A 110 6.79 3.04 -12.70
N LEU A 111 6.79 1.71 -12.88
CA LEU A 111 6.57 1.08 -14.19
C LEU A 111 5.17 1.38 -14.75
N ILE A 112 4.12 1.27 -13.94
CA ILE A 112 2.74 1.61 -14.33
C ILE A 112 2.65 3.07 -14.80
N ARG A 113 3.46 3.97 -14.22
CA ARG A 113 3.58 5.38 -14.59
C ARG A 113 4.53 5.63 -15.77
N GLY A 114 5.00 4.58 -16.44
CA GLY A 114 5.87 4.66 -17.62
C GLY A 114 7.30 5.09 -17.30
N ARG A 115 7.78 4.87 -16.08
CA ARG A 115 9.15 5.20 -15.64
C ARG A 115 9.96 3.93 -15.37
N ASP A 116 11.26 4.00 -15.66
CA ASP A 116 12.25 2.97 -15.38
C ASP A 116 13.05 3.22 -14.09
N TYR A 117 12.60 4.21 -13.27
CA TYR A 117 13.18 4.56 -11.97
C TYR A 117 12.11 4.93 -10.94
N VAL A 118 12.42 4.66 -9.68
CA VAL A 118 11.55 4.93 -8.52
C VAL A 118 11.79 6.34 -7.98
N LEU A 119 10.71 7.05 -7.68
CA LEU A 119 10.71 8.32 -6.97
C LEU A 119 10.31 8.14 -5.49
N PRO A 120 10.71 9.06 -4.60
CA PRO A 120 10.23 9.05 -3.21
C PRO A 120 8.70 9.08 -3.09
N ASP A 121 8.03 9.74 -4.02
CA ASP A 121 6.55 9.83 -4.02
C ASP A 121 5.88 8.50 -4.32
N ASP A 122 6.51 7.61 -5.10
CA ASP A 122 6.01 6.25 -5.29
C ASP A 122 6.06 5.46 -3.97
N VAL A 123 7.13 5.65 -3.19
CA VAL A 123 7.27 5.02 -1.87
C VAL A 123 6.21 5.54 -0.91
N LYS A 124 5.98 6.85 -0.86
CA LYS A 124 4.96 7.47 0.01
C LYS A 124 3.56 6.97 -0.30
N GLU A 125 3.20 6.91 -1.58
CA GLU A 125 1.87 6.46 -2.01
C GLU A 125 1.63 5.00 -1.65
N MET A 126 2.64 4.16 -1.77
CA MET A 126 2.54 2.74 -1.45
C MET A 126 2.71 2.44 0.05
N ALA A 127 3.15 3.40 0.87
CA ALA A 127 3.42 3.17 2.29
C ALA A 127 2.19 2.68 3.06
N ILE A 128 1.05 3.36 2.94
CA ILE A 128 -0.19 2.99 3.64
C ILE A 128 -0.73 1.64 3.17
N PRO A 129 -0.98 1.38 1.87
CA PRO A 129 -1.45 0.09 1.39
C PRO A 129 -0.57 -1.08 1.80
N VAL A 130 0.73 -0.87 1.91
CA VAL A 130 1.71 -1.92 2.21
C VAL A 130 1.94 -2.10 3.70
N LEU A 131 1.99 -1.03 4.50
CA LEU A 131 2.43 -1.11 5.90
C LEU A 131 1.31 -1.13 6.93
N ASP A 132 0.13 -0.52 6.65
CA ASP A 132 -0.96 -0.40 7.61
C ASP A 132 -1.35 -1.76 8.23
N HIS A 133 -1.53 -2.79 7.41
CA HIS A 133 -1.93 -4.12 7.87
C HIS A 133 -0.80 -4.95 8.52
N ARG A 134 0.42 -4.39 8.59
CA ARG A 134 1.62 -4.98 9.20
C ARG A 134 1.98 -4.36 10.54
N VAL A 135 1.32 -3.26 10.91
CA VAL A 135 1.53 -2.58 12.19
C VAL A 135 0.49 -3.04 13.18
N ILE A 136 0.93 -3.65 14.28
CA ILE A 136 0.08 -4.11 15.35
C ILE A 136 -0.02 -3.01 16.40
N VAL A 137 -1.26 -2.56 16.64
CA VAL A 137 -1.58 -1.54 17.65
C VAL A 137 -2.18 -2.21 18.87
N PRO A 138 -1.67 -1.99 20.09
CA PRO A 138 -2.22 -2.60 21.29
C PRO A 138 -3.64 -2.10 21.60
N PRO A 139 -4.48 -2.89 22.30
CA PRO A 139 -5.85 -2.51 22.61
C PRO A 139 -5.97 -1.14 23.29
N SER A 140 -5.06 -0.78 24.19
CA SER A 140 -5.02 0.52 24.88
C SER A 140 -4.89 1.70 23.92
N SER A 141 -4.06 1.58 22.86
CA SER A 141 -3.90 2.60 21.84
C SER A 141 -5.08 2.64 20.87
N ARG A 142 -5.65 1.48 20.51
CA ARG A 142 -6.88 1.40 19.71
C ARG A 142 -8.06 2.09 20.40
N MET A 143 -8.20 1.94 21.72
CA MET A 143 -9.25 2.65 22.50
C MET A 143 -9.08 4.18 22.46
N ARG A 144 -7.86 4.69 22.23
CA ARG A 144 -7.59 6.11 21.99
C ARG A 144 -7.78 6.53 20.54
N GLY A 145 -8.21 5.63 19.66
CA GLY A 145 -8.43 5.89 18.24
C GLY A 145 -7.19 5.72 17.37
N VAL A 146 -6.06 5.25 17.92
CA VAL A 146 -4.84 5.01 17.15
C VAL A 146 -5.01 3.79 16.22
N SER A 147 -4.60 3.93 14.97
CA SER A 147 -4.61 2.87 13.96
C SER A 147 -3.23 2.65 13.37
N GLY A 148 -3.01 1.51 12.71
CA GLY A 148 -1.78 1.25 11.95
C GLY A 148 -1.53 2.31 10.89
N ARG A 149 -2.58 2.78 10.22
CA ARG A 149 -2.53 3.87 9.25
C ARG A 149 -1.92 5.15 9.85
N MET A 150 -2.39 5.58 11.02
CA MET A 150 -1.87 6.78 11.69
C MET A 150 -0.37 6.65 12.03
N ILE A 151 0.07 5.46 12.43
CA ILE A 151 1.49 5.19 12.69
C ILE A 151 2.32 5.29 11.42
N VAL A 152 1.80 4.80 10.28
CA VAL A 152 2.48 4.93 8.98
C VAL A 152 2.51 6.39 8.52
N GLU A 153 1.42 7.13 8.71
CA GLU A 153 1.35 8.58 8.42
C GLU A 153 2.38 9.36 9.26
N ALA A 154 2.47 9.07 10.55
CA ALA A 154 3.49 9.67 11.42
C ALA A 154 4.92 9.33 10.96
N ALA A 155 5.17 8.10 10.54
CA ALA A 155 6.47 7.70 9.97
C ALA A 155 6.80 8.47 8.68
N LEU A 156 5.82 8.74 7.82
CA LEU A 156 6.00 9.53 6.60
C LEU A 156 6.32 11.01 6.90
N GLU A 157 5.81 11.55 8.00
CA GLU A 157 6.10 12.91 8.46
C GLU A 157 7.48 13.01 9.12
N GLU A 158 7.86 11.99 9.90
CA GLU A 158 9.13 11.97 10.66
C GLU A 158 10.35 11.73 9.77
N VAL A 159 10.23 10.82 8.79
CA VAL A 159 11.38 10.38 7.99
C VAL A 159 11.65 11.35 6.84
N PRO A 160 12.85 11.97 6.78
CA PRO A 160 13.17 12.94 5.74
C PRO A 160 13.21 12.29 4.35
N VAL A 161 12.62 12.99 3.38
CA VAL A 161 12.59 12.56 1.98
C VAL A 161 13.98 12.71 1.35
N PRO A 162 14.51 11.67 0.65
CA PRO A 162 15.80 11.79 -0.01
C PRO A 162 15.78 12.89 -1.08
N GLY A 163 16.89 13.65 -1.16
CA GLY A 163 17.04 14.76 -2.11
C GLY A 163 16.46 16.12 -1.65
N VAL A 164 15.67 16.15 -0.59
CA VAL A 164 15.25 17.41 0.05
C VAL A 164 16.28 17.76 1.13
N ARG A 165 17.06 18.81 0.93
CA ARG A 165 17.96 19.32 1.98
C ARG A 165 17.09 19.75 3.16
N ALA A 166 17.37 19.23 4.35
CA ALA A 166 16.79 19.73 5.60
C ALA A 166 17.12 21.24 5.71
N GLY A 167 16.13 22.11 5.48
CA GLY A 167 16.33 23.56 5.55
C GLY A 167 15.45 24.42 4.65
N GLN A 168 14.68 23.86 3.72
CA GLN A 168 13.70 24.62 2.94
C GLN A 168 12.27 24.31 3.41
N GLN A 169 11.88 24.89 4.55
CA GLN A 169 10.47 25.18 4.79
C GLN A 169 10.04 26.18 3.72
N ALA A 170 9.00 25.84 2.94
CA ALA A 170 8.40 26.76 1.98
C ALA A 170 7.95 28.03 2.74
N PRO A 171 8.19 29.25 2.22
CA PRO A 171 7.67 30.44 2.83
C PRO A 171 6.14 30.39 2.74
N THR A 172 5.49 30.42 3.89
CA THR A 172 4.04 30.68 4.01
C THR A 172 3.77 32.07 3.45
N GLY A 173 3.16 32.13 2.28
CA GLY A 173 2.55 33.31 1.68
C GLY A 173 1.04 33.25 1.84
#